data_3284b304f96fd122eae9e4939033967c
#
_entry.id   3284b304f96fd122eae9e4939033967c
#
_cell.length_a   1.000
_cell.length_b   1.000
_cell.length_c   1.000
_cell.angle_alpha   90.00
_cell.angle_beta   90.00
_cell.angle_gamma   90.00
#
_symmetry.space_group_name_H-M   'P 1'
#
loop_
_entity.id
_entity.type
_entity.pdbx_description
1 polymer ?
#
loop_
_entity_poly.entity_id
_entity_poly.type
_entity_poly.pdbx_seq_one_letter_code
_entity_poly.pdbx_strand_id
1 'polypeptide(L)'
;RIAASIYLGDTADVQRASLIIRAFLGERGVYPSNAPGRNGYFQHTGGYQSSWACSDATWLGNNPYCLKSGINVDGVLVEDASRGGGCCVLQGDGIMYSWEALQGLFVSVELLYRTGNYGNPYTWSNNALKRSLEFMQRSGWAVTNPAKYVPWLANARYGTSYPTATGGNGRIMSWGDWLYRR
;
A
#
# COMPACT_ATOMS: atom_id res chain seq x y z
N ARG A 1 -1.93 -7.70 -13.15
CA ARG A 1 -0.98 -8.79 -13.39
C ARG A 1 -1.25 -9.98 -12.47
N ILE A 2 -1.18 -9.82 -11.12
CA ILE A 2 -1.33 -10.94 -10.18
C ILE A 2 -2.62 -11.76 -10.38
N ALA A 3 -3.76 -11.10 -10.64
CA ALA A 3 -5.02 -11.77 -10.91
C ALA A 3 -4.95 -12.66 -12.16
N ALA A 4 -4.34 -12.16 -13.23
CA ALA A 4 -4.15 -12.92 -14.47
C ALA A 4 -3.23 -14.12 -14.24
N SER A 5 -2.13 -13.94 -13.50
CA SER A 5 -1.19 -15.03 -13.18
C SER A 5 -1.85 -16.13 -12.34
N ILE A 6 -2.68 -15.75 -11.37
CA ILE A 6 -3.47 -16.69 -10.57
C ILE A 6 -4.44 -17.46 -11.47
N TYR A 7 -5.17 -16.76 -12.34
CA TYR A 7 -6.13 -17.37 -13.27
C TYR A 7 -5.47 -18.37 -14.23
N LEU A 8 -4.27 -18.03 -14.72
CA LEU A 8 -3.49 -18.87 -15.65
C LEU A 8 -2.70 -19.99 -14.95
N GLY A 9 -2.68 -20.03 -13.61
CA GLY A 9 -1.87 -20.98 -12.86
C GLY A 9 -0.37 -20.71 -12.93
N ASP A 10 0.06 -19.49 -13.32
CA ASP A 10 1.47 -19.11 -13.36
C ASP A 10 2.00 -18.78 -11.95
N THR A 11 2.33 -19.82 -11.22
CA THR A 11 2.82 -19.73 -9.85
C THR A 11 4.14 -18.96 -9.73
N ALA A 12 5.00 -19.04 -10.73
CA ALA A 12 6.28 -18.33 -10.74
C ALA A 12 6.05 -16.80 -10.81
N ASP A 13 5.10 -16.36 -11.63
CA ASP A 13 4.78 -14.95 -11.74
C ASP A 13 4.02 -14.43 -10.50
N VAL A 14 3.13 -15.24 -9.91
CA VAL A 14 2.49 -14.92 -8.63
C VAL A 14 3.53 -14.75 -7.53
N GLN A 15 4.52 -15.65 -7.44
CA GLN A 15 5.61 -15.53 -6.48
C GLN A 15 6.43 -14.25 -6.70
N ARG A 16 6.77 -13.93 -7.94
CA ARG A 16 7.48 -12.69 -8.28
C ARG A 16 6.68 -11.46 -7.86
N ALA A 17 5.39 -11.44 -8.15
CA ALA A 17 4.49 -10.36 -7.73
C ALA A 17 4.44 -10.23 -6.20
N SER A 18 4.41 -11.34 -5.47
CA SER A 18 4.42 -11.32 -4.00
C SER A 18 5.67 -10.66 -3.42
N LEU A 19 6.84 -10.91 -4.01
CA LEU A 19 8.10 -10.26 -3.60
C LEU A 19 8.07 -8.75 -3.84
N ILE A 20 7.50 -8.30 -4.96
CA ILE A 20 7.33 -6.88 -5.25
C ILE A 20 6.42 -6.21 -4.21
N ILE A 21 5.30 -6.86 -3.88
CA ILE A 21 4.36 -6.33 -2.87
C ILE A 21 5.03 -6.25 -1.50
N ARG A 22 5.77 -7.29 -1.07
CA ARG A 22 6.51 -7.31 0.19
C ARG A 22 7.54 -6.18 0.25
N ALA A 23 8.29 -5.96 -0.84
CA ALA A 23 9.24 -4.87 -0.93
C ALA A 23 8.54 -3.51 -0.81
N PHE A 24 7.42 -3.32 -1.50
CA PHE A 24 6.62 -2.09 -1.41
C PHE A 24 6.08 -1.86 0.01
N LEU A 25 5.70 -2.92 0.70
CA LEU A 25 5.27 -2.87 2.09
C LEU A 25 6.43 -2.64 3.09
N GLY A 26 7.65 -2.46 2.61
CA GLY A 26 8.80 -2.07 3.44
C GLY A 26 9.74 -3.21 3.80
N GLU A 27 9.56 -4.41 3.26
CA GLU A 27 10.46 -5.53 3.50
C GLU A 27 11.70 -5.42 2.61
N ARG A 28 12.77 -4.91 3.19
CA ARG A 28 14.04 -4.74 2.48
C ARG A 28 14.71 -6.09 2.22
N GLY A 29 15.29 -6.23 1.04
CA GLY A 29 16.08 -7.42 0.68
C GLY A 29 15.30 -8.61 0.11
N VAL A 30 13.97 -8.59 0.13
CA VAL A 30 13.17 -9.65 -0.51
C VAL A 30 13.21 -9.60 -2.03
N TYR A 31 13.53 -8.45 -2.59
CA TYR A 31 13.69 -8.28 -4.03
C TYR A 31 15.18 -8.31 -4.40
N PRO A 32 15.64 -9.25 -5.24
CA PRO A 32 17.05 -9.37 -5.56
C PRO A 32 17.64 -8.08 -6.11
N SER A 33 18.69 -7.58 -5.49
CA SER A 33 19.41 -6.39 -5.95
C SER A 33 20.07 -6.55 -7.33
N ASN A 34 20.27 -7.79 -7.75
CA ASN A 34 20.93 -8.16 -9.01
C ASN A 34 19.95 -8.47 -10.14
N ALA A 35 18.66 -8.32 -9.97
CA ALA A 35 17.71 -8.48 -11.05
C ALA A 35 17.98 -7.42 -12.13
N PRO A 36 18.15 -7.80 -13.42
CA PRO A 36 18.48 -6.85 -14.49
C PRO A 36 17.52 -5.66 -14.54
N GLY A 37 18.06 -4.45 -14.51
CA GLY A 37 17.30 -3.21 -14.53
C GLY A 37 16.57 -2.85 -13.21
N ARG A 38 16.99 -3.40 -12.06
CA ARG A 38 16.20 -3.40 -10.85
C ARG A 38 16.92 -3.03 -9.56
N ASN A 39 18.14 -2.55 -9.63
CA ASN A 39 18.79 -1.98 -8.45
C ASN A 39 17.87 -0.90 -7.88
N GLY A 40 17.21 -1.25 -6.78
CA GLY A 40 16.38 -0.29 -6.07
C GLY A 40 14.99 -0.02 -6.67
N TYR A 41 14.23 -1.04 -7.05
CA TYR A 41 12.84 -0.85 -7.51
C TYR A 41 12.00 0.01 -6.54
N PHE A 42 12.38 -0.01 -5.26
CA PHE A 42 11.83 0.87 -4.21
C PHE A 42 12.89 1.77 -3.59
N GLN A 43 14.05 1.90 -4.25
CA GLN A 43 15.12 2.78 -3.85
C GLN A 43 15.59 3.57 -5.07
N HIS A 44 15.51 4.86 -5.01
CA HIS A 44 15.90 5.72 -6.12
C HIS A 44 17.44 5.89 -6.13
N THR A 45 18.07 5.54 -7.25
CA THR A 45 19.54 5.62 -7.42
C THR A 45 20.00 6.88 -8.15
N GLY A 46 19.08 7.68 -8.68
CA GLY A 46 19.35 8.82 -9.56
C GLY A 46 19.33 10.20 -8.88
N GLY A 47 19.72 10.30 -7.61
CA GLY A 47 19.79 11.60 -6.90
C GLY A 47 18.47 12.10 -6.32
N TYR A 48 17.35 11.41 -6.58
CA TYR A 48 16.08 11.71 -5.94
C TYR A 48 16.13 11.26 -4.49
N GLN A 49 15.80 12.16 -3.58
CA GLN A 49 15.70 11.87 -2.16
C GLN A 49 14.31 12.28 -1.67
N SER A 50 13.60 11.33 -1.10
CA SER A 50 12.30 11.63 -0.52
C SER A 50 12.44 12.17 0.89
N SER A 51 11.94 13.37 1.11
CA SER A 51 11.84 13.95 2.46
C SER A 51 10.89 13.15 3.37
N TRP A 52 10.02 12.34 2.82
CA TRP A 52 9.10 11.47 3.56
C TRP A 52 9.75 10.20 4.12
N ALA A 53 10.86 9.74 3.54
CA ALA A 53 11.53 8.52 3.99
C ALA A 53 12.15 8.66 5.37
N CYS A 54 12.00 7.65 6.22
CA CYS A 54 12.45 7.66 7.61
C CYS A 54 13.98 7.60 7.77
N SER A 55 14.60 6.52 7.29
CA SER A 55 16.01 6.23 7.59
C SER A 55 16.92 6.30 6.38
N ASP A 56 16.35 6.23 5.19
CA ASP A 56 17.07 6.24 3.93
C ASP A 56 16.26 7.07 2.94
N ALA A 57 16.74 8.26 2.67
CA ALA A 57 16.02 9.22 1.83
C ALA A 57 15.79 8.72 0.39
N THR A 58 16.50 7.68 -0.02
CA THR A 58 16.29 7.02 -1.32
C THR A 58 15.22 5.92 -1.29
N TRP A 59 14.73 5.54 -0.09
CA TRP A 59 13.71 4.52 0.06
C TRP A 59 12.34 5.03 -0.36
N LEU A 60 11.64 4.27 -1.19
CA LEU A 60 10.33 4.62 -1.75
C LEU A 60 9.17 3.75 -1.26
N GLY A 61 9.46 2.70 -0.51
CA GLY A 61 8.45 1.81 0.07
C GLY A 61 7.79 2.39 1.33
N ASN A 62 7.01 1.55 2.00
CA ASN A 62 6.34 1.90 3.24
C ASN A 62 7.33 2.28 4.36
N ASN A 63 7.04 3.35 5.08
CA ASN A 63 7.83 3.76 6.23
C ASN A 63 7.61 2.86 7.45
N PRO A 64 8.68 2.55 8.22
CA PRO A 64 8.55 2.18 9.61
C PRO A 64 8.15 3.39 10.47
N TYR A 65 7.96 3.16 11.78
CA TYR A 65 7.74 4.27 12.71
C TYR A 65 8.91 5.26 12.71
N CYS A 66 8.62 6.52 12.46
CA CYS A 66 9.51 7.64 12.75
C CYS A 66 8.76 8.97 12.81
N LEU A 67 9.43 9.97 13.40
CA LEU A 67 8.97 11.35 13.41
C LEU A 67 9.78 12.17 12.40
N LYS A 68 9.08 12.96 11.60
CA LYS A 68 9.67 13.96 10.71
C LYS A 68 8.96 15.29 10.93
N SER A 69 9.72 16.33 11.28
CA SER A 69 9.15 17.64 11.63
C SER A 69 8.03 17.56 12.68
N GLY A 70 8.18 16.65 13.65
CA GLY A 70 7.19 16.41 14.68
C GLY A 70 5.97 15.58 14.28
N ILE A 71 5.86 15.20 13.00
CA ILE A 71 4.75 14.39 12.49
C ILE A 71 5.16 12.92 12.46
N ASN A 72 4.28 12.05 12.96
CA ASN A 72 4.46 10.62 12.84
C ASN A 72 4.14 10.17 11.41
N VAL A 73 5.17 9.78 10.67
CA VAL A 73 5.09 9.31 9.27
C VAL A 73 5.12 7.78 9.15
N ASP A 74 4.84 7.08 10.23
CA ASP A 74 4.66 5.62 10.20
C ASP A 74 3.56 5.22 9.21
N GLY A 75 3.86 4.28 8.35
CA GLY A 75 2.94 3.76 7.34
C GLY A 75 2.83 4.60 6.07
N VAL A 76 3.53 5.74 5.98
CA VAL A 76 3.55 6.52 4.74
C VAL A 76 4.04 5.67 3.57
N LEU A 77 3.31 5.72 2.47
CA LEU A 77 3.78 5.24 1.17
C LEU A 77 4.65 6.33 0.56
N VAL A 78 5.96 6.18 0.71
CA VAL A 78 6.93 7.26 0.50
C VAL A 78 6.91 7.80 -0.92
N GLU A 79 6.86 6.92 -1.93
CA GLU A 79 6.79 7.32 -3.34
C GLU A 79 5.56 8.19 -3.61
N ASP A 80 4.40 7.70 -3.19
CA ASP A 80 3.13 8.34 -3.49
C ASP A 80 2.96 9.66 -2.75
N ALA A 81 3.38 9.71 -1.48
CA ALA A 81 3.39 10.96 -0.71
C ALA A 81 4.34 12.00 -1.32
N SER A 82 5.47 11.55 -1.87
CA SER A 82 6.45 12.44 -2.51
C SER A 82 5.94 13.10 -3.79
N ARG A 83 5.01 12.47 -4.49
CA ARG A 83 4.35 13.05 -5.67
C ARG A 83 3.50 14.27 -5.31
N GLY A 84 2.99 14.33 -4.10
CA GLY A 84 2.22 15.46 -3.58
C GLY A 84 3.04 16.58 -2.98
N GLY A 85 4.36 16.41 -2.93
CA GLY A 85 5.27 17.42 -2.38
C GLY A 85 6.18 16.93 -1.26
N GLY A 86 6.95 17.85 -0.70
CA GLY A 86 7.88 17.55 0.40
C GLY A 86 7.19 17.22 1.72
N CYS A 87 7.88 16.47 2.56
CA CYS A 87 7.43 16.21 3.93
C CYS A 87 7.44 17.53 4.74
N CYS A 88 6.46 17.80 5.57
CA CYS A 88 5.32 16.93 5.87
C CYS A 88 4.05 17.75 5.63
N VAL A 89 3.83 18.12 4.40
CA VAL A 89 2.63 18.85 3.97
C VAL A 89 1.52 17.83 3.75
N LEU A 90 0.58 17.78 4.69
CA LEU A 90 -0.56 16.87 4.65
C LEU A 90 -1.71 17.42 3.77
N GLN A 91 -1.37 17.91 2.58
CA GLN A 91 -2.34 18.51 1.64
C GLN A 91 -1.95 18.20 0.18
N GLY A 92 -2.91 18.29 -0.71
CA GLY A 92 -2.68 18.21 -2.16
C GLY A 92 -2.69 16.79 -2.75
N ASP A 93 -2.05 16.65 -3.89
CA ASP A 93 -2.15 15.47 -4.76
C ASP A 93 -1.57 14.18 -4.15
N GLY A 94 -0.66 14.27 -3.20
CA GLY A 94 -0.11 13.10 -2.49
C GLY A 94 -1.16 12.24 -1.80
N ILE A 95 -2.28 12.84 -1.42
CA ILE A 95 -3.45 12.15 -0.88
C ILE A 95 -4.04 11.20 -1.91
N MET A 96 -4.25 11.71 -3.12
CA MET A 96 -4.86 10.94 -4.21
C MET A 96 -3.95 9.77 -4.61
N TYR A 97 -2.68 10.02 -4.83
CA TYR A 97 -1.71 8.98 -5.20
C TYR A 97 -1.58 7.90 -4.12
N SER A 98 -1.54 8.29 -2.85
CA SER A 98 -1.50 7.31 -1.75
C SER A 98 -2.76 6.44 -1.70
N TRP A 99 -3.95 6.99 -1.97
CA TRP A 99 -5.17 6.20 -2.09
C TRP A 99 -5.16 5.29 -3.32
N GLU A 100 -4.63 5.74 -4.44
CA GLU A 100 -4.47 4.91 -5.65
C GLU A 100 -3.53 3.72 -5.40
N ALA A 101 -2.41 3.96 -4.72
CA ALA A 101 -1.50 2.88 -4.33
C ALA A 101 -2.15 1.89 -3.37
N LEU A 102 -2.87 2.37 -2.36
CA LEU A 102 -3.59 1.52 -1.41
C LEU A 102 -4.63 0.63 -2.09
N GLN A 103 -5.33 1.11 -3.12
CA GLN A 103 -6.22 0.26 -3.91
C GLN A 103 -5.50 -0.95 -4.48
N GLY A 104 -4.41 -0.71 -5.19
CA GLY A 104 -3.62 -1.78 -5.81
C GLY A 104 -3.06 -2.76 -4.79
N LEU A 105 -2.58 -2.25 -3.66
CA LEU A 105 -2.02 -3.06 -2.57
C LEU A 105 -3.09 -3.93 -1.90
N PHE A 106 -4.24 -3.37 -1.53
CA PHE A 106 -5.31 -4.13 -0.89
C PHE A 106 -5.84 -5.24 -1.80
N VAL A 107 -6.07 -4.96 -3.09
CA VAL A 107 -6.48 -5.99 -4.05
C VAL A 107 -5.41 -7.08 -4.18
N SER A 108 -4.15 -6.69 -4.30
CA SER A 108 -3.05 -7.64 -4.48
C SER A 108 -2.86 -8.54 -3.24
N VAL A 109 -2.91 -7.95 -2.06
CA VAL A 109 -2.83 -8.67 -0.78
C VAL A 109 -4.03 -9.61 -0.60
N GLU A 110 -5.24 -9.16 -0.94
CA GLU A 110 -6.45 -10.00 -0.88
C GLU A 110 -6.37 -11.19 -1.84
N LEU A 111 -5.87 -10.98 -3.05
CA LEU A 111 -5.67 -12.07 -4.00
C LEU A 111 -4.68 -13.11 -3.46
N LEU A 112 -3.53 -12.67 -2.94
CA LEU A 112 -2.55 -13.57 -2.33
C LEU A 112 -3.13 -14.30 -1.12
N TYR A 113 -3.88 -13.61 -0.27
CA TYR A 113 -4.55 -14.21 0.88
C TYR A 113 -5.49 -15.34 0.48
N ARG A 114 -6.29 -15.12 -0.58
CA ARG A 114 -7.27 -16.12 -1.07
C ARG A 114 -6.62 -17.33 -1.71
N THR A 115 -5.39 -17.24 -2.19
CA THR A 115 -4.68 -18.45 -2.70
C THR A 115 -4.35 -19.45 -1.59
N GLY A 116 -4.29 -19.01 -0.32
CA GLY A 116 -3.89 -19.83 0.80
C GLY A 116 -2.38 -20.17 0.87
N ASN A 117 -1.61 -19.79 -0.14
CA ASN A 117 -0.20 -20.21 -0.29
C ASN A 117 0.82 -19.25 0.34
N TYR A 118 0.37 -18.09 0.81
CA TYR A 118 1.25 -17.01 1.28
C TYR A 118 1.08 -16.68 2.77
N GLY A 119 0.46 -17.59 3.53
CA GLY A 119 0.11 -17.33 4.92
C GLY A 119 -0.91 -16.21 5.05
N ASN A 120 -0.66 -15.27 5.95
CA ASN A 120 -1.49 -14.07 6.07
C ASN A 120 -0.77 -12.83 5.54
N PRO A 121 -0.90 -12.47 4.26
CA PRO A 121 -0.22 -11.31 3.68
C PRO A 121 -0.60 -9.98 4.31
N TYR A 122 -1.72 -9.91 5.00
CA TYR A 122 -2.15 -8.71 5.74
C TYR A 122 -1.24 -8.37 6.93
N THR A 123 -0.47 -9.36 7.43
CA THR A 123 0.47 -9.15 8.54
C THR A 123 1.90 -8.84 8.09
N TRP A 124 2.17 -8.84 6.80
CA TRP A 124 3.50 -8.59 6.28
C TRP A 124 4.08 -7.26 6.73
N SER A 125 5.39 -7.24 6.96
CA SER A 125 6.16 -6.05 7.36
C SER A 125 5.52 -5.34 8.56
N ASN A 126 5.14 -6.10 9.58
CA ASN A 126 4.48 -5.59 10.78
C ASN A 126 3.18 -4.83 10.44
N ASN A 127 2.27 -5.51 9.76
CA ASN A 127 0.98 -4.94 9.32
C ASN A 127 1.14 -3.64 8.50
N ALA A 128 2.14 -3.57 7.62
CA ALA A 128 2.47 -2.36 6.88
C ALA A 128 1.26 -1.77 6.14
N LEU A 129 0.43 -2.62 5.54
CA LEU A 129 -0.78 -2.19 4.84
C LEU A 129 -1.80 -1.52 5.79
N LYS A 130 -1.97 -2.06 7.00
CA LYS A 130 -2.81 -1.44 8.04
C LYS A 130 -2.23 -0.09 8.48
N ARG A 131 -0.91 -0.03 8.74
CA ARG A 131 -0.23 1.21 9.14
C ARG A 131 -0.36 2.31 8.08
N SER A 132 -0.32 1.94 6.79
CA SER A 132 -0.59 2.91 5.71
C SER A 132 -2.00 3.49 5.79
N LEU A 133 -3.00 2.64 6.00
CA LEU A 133 -4.37 3.10 6.14
C LEU A 133 -4.56 3.95 7.40
N GLU A 134 -3.93 3.56 8.52
CA GLU A 134 -3.93 4.34 9.75
C GLU A 134 -3.28 5.71 9.56
N PHE A 135 -2.19 5.80 8.78
CA PHE A 135 -1.60 7.08 8.43
C PHE A 135 -2.60 7.97 7.67
N MET A 136 -3.26 7.43 6.65
CA MET A 136 -4.26 8.18 5.87
C MET A 136 -5.40 8.68 6.76
N GLN A 137 -5.90 7.85 7.67
CA GLN A 137 -7.00 8.20 8.58
C GLN A 137 -6.59 9.29 9.58
N ARG A 138 -5.45 9.12 10.28
CA ARG A 138 -5.00 10.11 11.27
C ARG A 138 -4.55 11.43 10.65
N SER A 139 -4.20 11.43 9.38
CA SER A 139 -3.85 12.64 8.62
C SER A 139 -5.08 13.40 8.12
N GLY A 140 -6.28 12.87 8.35
CA GLY A 140 -7.53 13.48 7.91
C GLY A 140 -7.72 13.43 6.39
N TRP A 141 -6.99 12.58 5.69
CA TRP A 141 -7.10 12.44 4.25
C TRP A 141 -8.36 11.69 3.85
N ALA A 142 -9.28 12.38 3.21
CA ALA A 142 -10.53 11.79 2.79
C ALA A 142 -10.33 10.71 1.72
N VAL A 143 -11.09 9.60 1.87
CA VAL A 143 -11.06 8.51 0.90
C VAL A 143 -11.53 8.99 -0.47
N THR A 144 -10.70 8.84 -1.48
CA THR A 144 -11.07 9.14 -2.88
C THR A 144 -12.09 8.13 -3.42
N ASN A 145 -12.86 8.53 -4.42
CA ASN A 145 -13.92 7.70 -4.99
C ASN A 145 -13.48 6.27 -5.36
N PRO A 146 -12.38 6.07 -6.08
CA PRO A 146 -11.95 4.72 -6.45
C PRO A 146 -11.55 3.85 -5.25
N ALA A 147 -11.04 4.46 -4.17
CA ALA A 147 -10.55 3.74 -2.99
C ALA A 147 -11.62 3.45 -1.91
N LYS A 148 -12.87 3.80 -2.14
CA LYS A 148 -13.95 3.65 -1.13
C LYS A 148 -14.15 2.23 -0.62
N TYR A 149 -13.76 1.21 -1.35
CA TYR A 149 -13.84 -0.18 -0.90
C TYR A 149 -12.74 -0.56 0.11
N VAL A 150 -11.62 0.18 0.15
CA VAL A 150 -10.47 -0.13 0.99
C VAL A 150 -10.82 -0.20 2.47
N PRO A 151 -11.51 0.79 3.06
CA PRO A 151 -11.93 0.69 4.47
C PRO A 151 -12.85 -0.51 4.77
N TRP A 152 -13.74 -0.87 3.85
CA TRP A 152 -14.59 -2.05 4.00
C TRP A 152 -13.78 -3.33 4.10
N LEU A 153 -12.86 -3.52 3.17
CA LEU A 153 -11.98 -4.68 3.15
C LEU A 153 -11.06 -4.71 4.37
N ALA A 154 -10.48 -3.56 4.74
CA ALA A 154 -9.64 -3.43 5.93
C ALA A 154 -10.39 -3.79 7.21
N ASN A 155 -11.61 -3.30 7.38
CA ASN A 155 -12.46 -3.63 8.54
C ASN A 155 -12.73 -5.13 8.61
N ALA A 156 -13.02 -5.77 7.48
CA ALA A 156 -13.26 -7.20 7.43
C ALA A 156 -12.02 -8.03 7.77
N ARG A 157 -10.83 -7.58 7.35
CA ARG A 157 -9.58 -8.36 7.50
C ARG A 157 -8.84 -8.09 8.81
N TYR A 158 -8.89 -6.86 9.29
CA TYR A 158 -8.20 -6.45 10.52
C TYR A 158 -9.12 -6.35 11.74
N GLY A 159 -10.44 -6.52 11.58
CA GLY A 159 -11.40 -6.31 12.67
C GLY A 159 -11.47 -4.86 13.15
N THR A 160 -11.18 -3.91 12.28
CA THR A 160 -11.20 -2.47 12.57
C THR A 160 -12.58 -1.86 12.30
N SER A 161 -12.75 -0.59 12.66
CA SER A 161 -13.98 0.18 12.45
C SER A 161 -13.69 1.50 11.73
N TYR A 162 -12.86 1.46 10.70
CA TYR A 162 -12.59 2.66 9.90
C TYR A 162 -13.88 3.20 9.27
N PRO A 163 -14.02 4.52 9.15
CA PRO A 163 -15.15 5.11 8.45
C PRO A 163 -15.28 4.58 7.04
N THR A 164 -16.46 4.10 6.70
CA THR A 164 -16.77 3.57 5.36
C THR A 164 -17.74 4.48 4.65
N ALA A 165 -17.62 4.57 3.34
CA ALA A 165 -18.58 5.27 2.51
C ALA A 165 -19.31 4.26 1.62
N THR A 166 -20.64 4.44 1.48
CA THR A 166 -21.39 3.72 0.47
C THR A 166 -21.16 4.38 -0.89
N GLY A 167 -20.88 3.57 -1.90
CA GLY A 167 -20.78 4.09 -3.26
C GLY A 167 -22.15 4.41 -3.82
N GLY A 168 -22.29 5.61 -4.38
CA GLY A 168 -23.43 5.87 -5.25
C GLY A 168 -23.31 5.02 -6.51
N ASN A 169 -24.40 4.38 -6.92
CA ASN A 169 -24.58 3.73 -8.22
C ASN A 169 -23.65 2.55 -8.57
N GLY A 170 -23.24 1.74 -7.62
CA GLY A 170 -22.52 0.49 -7.88
C GLY A 170 -21.13 0.66 -8.51
N ARG A 171 -20.53 1.83 -8.41
CA ARG A 171 -19.22 2.15 -8.99
C ARG A 171 -18.05 1.99 -8.03
N ILE A 172 -18.27 1.44 -6.85
CA ILE A 172 -17.14 1.02 -6.03
C ILE A 172 -16.56 -0.22 -6.69
N MET A 173 -15.32 -0.12 -7.14
CA MET A 173 -14.59 -1.28 -7.63
C MET A 173 -14.72 -2.41 -6.62
N SER A 174 -15.02 -3.61 -7.10
CA SER A 174 -15.13 -4.85 -6.31
C SER A 174 -16.33 -5.03 -5.38
N TRP A 175 -17.36 -4.19 -5.41
CA TRP A 175 -18.55 -4.38 -4.57
C TRP A 175 -18.22 -4.55 -3.08
N GLY A 176 -17.19 -3.84 -2.61
CA GLY A 176 -16.64 -4.00 -1.26
C GLY A 176 -17.68 -3.76 -0.16
N ASP A 177 -18.57 -2.81 -0.35
CA ASP A 177 -19.69 -2.51 0.54
C ASP A 177 -20.71 -3.66 0.63
N TRP A 178 -20.86 -4.46 -0.41
CA TRP A 178 -21.73 -5.65 -0.42
C TRP A 178 -21.02 -6.88 0.15
N LEU A 179 -19.79 -7.13 -0.28
CA LEU A 179 -19.03 -8.32 0.10
C LEU A 179 -18.57 -8.30 1.55
N TYR A 180 -18.32 -7.11 2.10
CA TYR A 180 -17.73 -6.93 3.43
C TYR A 180 -18.62 -6.17 4.41
N ARG A 181 -19.87 -5.91 4.04
CA ARG A 181 -20.87 -5.33 4.96
C ARG A 181 -21.21 -6.37 6.03
N ARG A 182 -20.90 -6.04 7.28
CA ARG A 182 -21.32 -6.81 8.46
C ARG A 182 -22.54 -6.19 9.10
#